data_a4d703813ece5d18da513af0194ffff8
#
_entry.id   a4d703813ece5d18da513af0194ffff8
#
_cell.length_a   1.000
_cell.length_b   1.000
_cell.length_c   1.000
_cell.angle_alpha   90.00
_cell.angle_beta   90.00
_cell.angle_gamma   90.00
#
_symmetry.space_group_name_H-M   'P 1'
#
loop_
_entity.id
_entity.type
_entity.pdbx_description
1 polymer ?
#
loop_
_entity_poly.entity_id
_entity_poly.type
_entity_poly.pdbx_seq_one_letter_code
_entity_poly.pdbx_strand_id
1 'polypeptide(L)' 'MVQLVQSAGDEDPRKALQATAQLKRAADQMEALVVRRARVRGMSWSEIASFLGVSKQAVHKRYGRA' A
#
# COMPACT_ATOMS: atom_id res chain seq x y z
N MET A 1 14.18 -10.85 -1.53
CA MET A 1 13.90 -10.12 -0.28
C MET A 1 15.15 -9.79 0.51
N VAL A 2 15.90 -10.82 0.84
CA VAL A 2 17.14 -10.61 1.62
C VAL A 2 18.09 -9.68 0.89
N GLN A 3 18.21 -9.84 -0.41
CA GLN A 3 19.10 -8.99 -1.20
C GLN A 3 18.68 -7.53 -1.16
N LEU A 4 17.38 -7.27 -1.17
CA LEU A 4 16.90 -5.91 -1.11
C LEU A 4 17.32 -5.23 0.18
N VAL A 5 17.22 -5.95 1.28
CA VAL A 5 17.65 -5.44 2.58
C VAL A 5 19.14 -5.19 2.60
N GLN A 6 19.91 -6.10 2.04
CA GLN A 6 21.37 -5.95 1.98
C GLN A 6 21.76 -4.76 1.12
N SER A 7 21.10 -4.58 0.00
CA SER A 7 21.37 -3.43 -0.86
C SER A 7 21.11 -2.12 -0.12
N ALA A 8 20.02 -2.07 0.63
CA ALA A 8 19.69 -0.87 1.39
C ALA A 8 20.76 -0.57 2.45
N GLY A 9 21.44 -1.62 2.98
CA GLY A 9 22.46 -1.43 3.98
C GLY A 9 23.81 -1.07 3.43
N ASP A 10 24.13 -1.55 2.23
CA ASP A 10 25.49 -1.44 1.68
C ASP A 10 25.65 -0.35 0.67
N GLU A 11 24.59 0.14 0.07
CA GLU A 11 24.70 1.05 -1.04
C GLU A 11 24.34 2.48 -0.66
N ASP A 12 24.51 3.36 -1.64
CA ASP A 12 24.16 4.76 -1.51
C ASP A 12 22.72 4.91 -1.01
N PRO A 13 22.53 5.62 0.11
CA PRO A 13 21.18 5.84 0.64
C PRO A 13 20.21 6.42 -0.36
N ARG A 14 20.70 7.20 -1.32
CA ARG A 14 19.82 7.78 -2.34
C ARG A 14 19.20 6.71 -3.21
N LYS A 15 19.99 5.70 -3.58
CA LYS A 15 19.46 4.58 -4.37
C LYS A 15 18.47 3.77 -3.56
N ALA A 16 18.76 3.55 -2.29
CA ALA A 16 17.85 2.82 -1.41
C ALA A 16 16.53 3.55 -1.24
N LEU A 17 16.59 4.87 -1.10
CA LEU A 17 15.37 5.67 -0.98
C LEU A 17 14.55 5.63 -2.27
N GLN A 18 15.20 5.67 -3.42
CA GLN A 18 14.50 5.57 -4.70
C GLN A 18 13.81 4.22 -4.85
N ALA A 19 14.51 3.15 -4.48
CA ALA A 19 13.94 1.81 -4.56
C ALA A 19 12.72 1.68 -3.63
N THR A 20 12.83 2.23 -2.43
CA THR A 20 11.73 2.23 -1.48
C THR A 20 10.53 2.99 -2.02
N ALA A 21 10.78 4.15 -2.62
CA ALA A 21 9.70 4.95 -3.21
C ALA A 21 8.98 4.20 -4.32
N GLN A 22 9.73 3.47 -5.15
CA GLN A 22 9.13 2.68 -6.22
C GLN A 22 8.26 1.55 -5.67
N LEU A 23 8.76 0.87 -4.64
CA LEU A 23 7.99 -0.19 -3.99
C LEU A 23 6.70 0.35 -3.38
N LYS A 24 6.80 1.50 -2.75
CA LYS A 24 5.64 2.11 -2.13
C LYS A 24 4.59 2.47 -3.17
N ARG A 25 5.01 3.03 -4.30
CA ARG A 25 4.07 3.37 -5.38
C ARG A 25 3.41 2.12 -5.94
N ALA A 26 4.19 1.06 -6.14
CA ALA A 26 3.64 -0.19 -6.65
C ALA A 26 2.62 -0.78 -5.67
N ALA A 27 2.94 -0.73 -4.37
CA ALA A 27 2.03 -1.22 -3.34
C ALA A 27 0.75 -0.38 -3.30
N ASP A 28 0.88 0.94 -3.44
CA ASP A 28 -0.29 1.82 -3.44
C ASP A 28 -1.20 1.55 -4.62
N GLN A 29 -0.62 1.30 -5.79
CA GLN A 29 -1.41 0.98 -6.98
C GLN A 29 -2.14 -0.34 -6.81
N MET A 30 -1.47 -1.33 -6.26
CA MET A 30 -2.09 -2.63 -6.00
C MET A 30 -3.21 -2.48 -4.98
N GLU A 31 -2.97 -1.71 -3.93
CA GLU A 31 -3.96 -1.48 -2.90
C GLU A 31 -5.24 -0.87 -3.46
N ALA A 32 -5.10 0.14 -4.30
CA ALA A 32 -6.25 0.79 -4.90
C ALA A 32 -7.08 -0.19 -5.73
N LEU A 33 -6.41 -1.04 -6.48
CA LEU A 33 -7.08 -2.04 -7.31
C LEU A 33 -7.83 -3.06 -6.44
N VAL A 34 -7.17 -3.54 -5.40
CA VAL A 34 -7.76 -4.55 -4.52
C VAL A 34 -8.92 -3.98 -3.73
N VAL A 35 -8.81 -2.73 -3.27
CA VAL A 35 -9.90 -2.06 -2.57
C VAL A 35 -11.12 -1.95 -3.47
N ARG A 36 -10.91 -1.59 -4.72
CA ARG A 36 -12.01 -1.48 -5.68
C ARG A 36 -12.71 -2.83 -5.86
N ARG A 37 -11.94 -3.89 -6.00
CA ARG A 37 -12.50 -5.24 -6.13
C ARG A 37 -13.26 -5.66 -4.89
N ALA A 38 -12.74 -5.30 -3.72
CA ALA A 38 -13.40 -5.62 -2.46
C ALA A 38 -14.77 -4.93 -2.39
N ARG A 39 -14.84 -3.67 -2.80
CA ARG A 39 -16.10 -2.94 -2.79
C ARG A 39 -17.12 -3.55 -3.75
N VAL A 40 -16.66 -3.97 -4.91
CA VAL A 40 -17.53 -4.62 -5.89
C VAL A 40 -18.13 -5.90 -5.31
N ARG A 41 -17.37 -6.60 -4.48
CA ARG A 41 -17.85 -7.82 -3.83
C ARG A 41 -18.68 -7.55 -2.58
N GLY A 42 -18.91 -6.29 -2.25
CA GLY A 42 -19.80 -5.93 -1.15
C GLY A 42 -19.12 -5.78 0.20
N MET A 43 -17.79 -5.75 0.24
CA MET A 43 -17.11 -5.53 1.50
C MET A 43 -17.34 -4.11 2.00
N SER A 44 -17.53 -3.99 3.31
CA SER A 44 -17.68 -2.68 3.94
C SER A 44 -16.33 -2.00 4.08
N TRP A 45 -16.36 -0.67 4.26
CA TRP A 45 -15.14 0.07 4.53
C TRP A 45 -14.47 -0.41 5.81
N SER A 46 -15.26 -0.79 6.83
CA SER A 46 -14.72 -1.32 8.07
C SER A 46 -13.96 -2.61 7.86
N GLU A 47 -14.51 -3.51 7.05
CA GLU A 47 -13.84 -4.76 6.74
C GLU A 47 -12.53 -4.53 5.99
N ILE A 48 -12.57 -3.67 4.99
CA ILE A 48 -11.39 -3.35 4.20
C ILE A 48 -10.31 -2.75 5.10
N ALA A 49 -10.68 -1.79 5.94
CA ALA A 49 -9.75 -1.16 6.86
C ALA A 49 -9.11 -2.17 7.80
N SER A 50 -9.91 -3.10 8.30
CA SER A 50 -9.43 -4.14 9.20
C SER A 50 -8.32 -4.97 8.55
N PHE A 51 -8.53 -5.38 7.31
CA PHE A 51 -7.52 -6.17 6.60
C PHE A 51 -6.27 -5.36 6.27
N LEU A 52 -6.44 -4.07 5.97
CA LEU A 52 -5.30 -3.21 5.65
C LEU A 52 -4.55 -2.73 6.90
N GLY A 53 -5.14 -2.92 8.08
CA GLY A 53 -4.49 -2.49 9.31
C GLY A 53 -4.53 -0.98 9.52
N VAL A 54 -5.55 -0.32 8.99
CA VAL A 54 -5.72 1.13 9.14
C VAL A 54 -7.12 1.43 9.65
N SER A 55 -7.39 2.70 9.96
CA SER A 55 -8.71 3.08 10.44
C SER A 55 -9.71 3.13 9.28
N LYS A 56 -10.99 2.93 9.61
CA LYS A 56 -12.06 3.07 8.64
C LYS A 56 -12.05 4.45 8.01
N GLN A 57 -11.82 5.47 8.82
CA GLN A 57 -11.78 6.84 8.33
C GLN A 57 -10.68 7.07 7.30
N ALA A 58 -9.51 6.48 7.53
CA ALA A 58 -8.39 6.62 6.62
C ALA A 58 -8.71 6.01 5.25
N VAL A 59 -9.30 4.82 5.26
CA VAL A 59 -9.68 4.14 4.01
C VAL A 59 -10.77 4.90 3.29
N HIS A 60 -11.78 5.32 4.02
CA HIS A 60 -12.91 6.04 3.43
C HIS A 60 -12.46 7.37 2.84
N LYS A 61 -11.57 8.06 3.54
CA LYS A 61 -11.05 9.34 3.06
C LYS A 61 -10.27 9.15 1.77
N ARG A 62 -9.51 8.06 1.66
CA ARG A 62 -8.65 7.83 0.51
C ARG A 62 -9.40 7.27 -0.69
N TYR A 63 -10.34 6.36 -0.45
CA TYR A 63 -11.01 5.63 -1.52
C TYR A 63 -12.51 5.87 -1.60
N GLY A 64 -13.08 6.53 -0.63
CA GLY A 64 -14.52 6.69 -0.55
C GLY A 64 -15.11 7.73 -1.48
N ARG A 65 -14.29 8.51 -2.12
CA ARG A 65 -14.78 9.48 -3.10
C ARG A 65 -14.97 8.78 -4.43
N ALA A 66 -16.13 8.86 -4.92
CA ALA A 66 -16.44 8.26 -6.21
C ALA A 66 -16.15 9.20 -7.34
#